data_39b5632b152850def31ad6390eede061
#
_entry.id   39b5632b152850def31ad6390eede061
#
_cell.length_a   1.000
_cell.length_b   1.000
_cell.length_c   1.000
_cell.angle_alpha   90.00
_cell.angle_beta   90.00
_cell.angle_gamma   90.00
#
_symmetry.space_group_name_H-M   'P 1'
#
loop_
_entity.id
_entity.type
_entity.pdbx_description
1 polymer ?
#
loop_
_entity_poly.entity_id
_entity_poly.type
_entity_poly.pdbx_seq_one_letter_code
_entity_poly.pdbx_strand_id
1 'polypeptide(L)'
;MIKVENESLTICRKGFLNFSNMGLKGDKTISFRNISAIQLKKPGVTNGYIQFTILGGRESRAGIFAATKDENTVMFARKYYKEMLNLKNYIEYQQKTIFDNSASNQLSPADEILKLKTLLDSNIITQEEFETKKRELLNL
;
A
#
# COMPACT_ATOMS: atom_id res chain seq x y z
N MET A 1 -15.84 -5.52 9.06
CA MET A 1 -15.75 -6.04 7.66
C MET A 1 -14.67 -5.26 6.93
N ILE A 2 -13.87 -5.92 6.11
CA ILE A 2 -12.88 -5.26 5.24
C ILE A 2 -13.40 -5.34 3.80
N LYS A 3 -13.37 -4.23 3.08
CA LYS A 3 -13.60 -4.16 1.63
C LYS A 3 -12.28 -3.80 0.96
N VAL A 4 -12.05 -4.35 -0.22
CA VAL A 4 -10.88 -4.04 -1.05
C VAL A 4 -11.38 -3.51 -2.39
N GLU A 5 -10.90 -2.34 -2.76
CA GLU A 5 -11.25 -1.69 -4.02
C GLU A 5 -10.00 -1.04 -4.61
N ASN A 6 -9.67 -1.42 -5.84
CA ASN A 6 -8.47 -0.92 -6.52
C ASN A 6 -7.19 -1.12 -5.67
N GLU A 7 -6.44 -0.05 -5.43
CA GLU A 7 -5.21 -0.02 -4.64
C GLU A 7 -5.44 0.40 -3.18
N SER A 8 -6.62 0.12 -2.62
CA SER A 8 -6.98 0.51 -1.25
C SER A 8 -7.83 -0.54 -0.54
N LEU A 9 -7.82 -0.50 0.78
CA LEU A 9 -8.75 -1.25 1.63
C LEU A 9 -9.56 -0.29 2.50
N THR A 10 -10.80 -0.67 2.78
CA THR A 10 -11.69 0.07 3.69
C THR A 10 -12.09 -0.81 4.86
N ILE A 11 -11.74 -0.39 6.07
CA ILE A 11 -12.21 -1.00 7.32
C ILE A 11 -13.59 -0.47 7.63
N CYS A 12 -14.62 -1.28 7.35
CA CYS A 12 -16.01 -0.93 7.63
C CYS A 12 -16.36 -1.24 9.08
N ARG A 13 -16.79 -0.23 9.82
CA ARG A 13 -17.10 -0.30 11.26
C ARG A 13 -18.59 -0.35 11.58
N LYS A 14 -19.41 -0.74 10.60
CA LYS A 14 -20.86 -0.89 10.80
C LYS A 14 -21.16 -2.06 11.74
N GLY A 15 -21.90 -1.78 12.84
CA GLY A 15 -22.38 -2.78 13.78
C GLY A 15 -22.39 -2.28 15.23
N PHE A 16 -23.40 -2.70 16.01
CA PHE A 16 -23.63 -2.29 17.41
C PHE A 16 -22.41 -2.58 18.33
N LEU A 17 -21.74 -3.71 18.12
CA LEU A 17 -20.57 -4.10 18.93
C LEU A 17 -19.33 -3.21 18.64
N ASN A 18 -19.20 -2.72 17.41
CA ASN A 18 -18.13 -1.79 17.04
C ASN A 18 -18.40 -0.37 17.59
N PHE A 19 -19.67 0.01 17.73
CA PHE A 19 -20.07 1.27 18.34
C PHE A 19 -19.64 1.36 19.81
N SER A 20 -19.75 0.27 20.56
CA SER A 20 -19.39 0.22 21.98
C SER A 20 -17.87 0.33 22.22
N ASN A 21 -17.03 -0.21 21.31
CA ASN A 21 -15.58 -0.28 21.50
C ASN A 21 -14.78 0.83 20.79
N MET A 22 -15.30 1.37 19.67
CA MET A 22 -14.59 2.35 18.82
C MET A 22 -15.30 3.71 18.73
N GLY A 23 -16.47 3.88 19.37
CA GLY A 23 -17.25 5.11 19.31
C GLY A 23 -17.83 5.40 17.92
N LEU A 24 -18.12 6.68 17.65
CA LEU A 24 -18.70 7.18 16.39
C LEU A 24 -17.70 7.27 15.21
N LYS A 25 -16.57 6.57 15.28
CA LYS A 25 -15.58 6.58 14.18
C LYS A 25 -16.14 5.88 12.95
N GLY A 26 -16.16 6.59 11.82
CA GLY A 26 -16.64 6.10 10.53
C GLY A 26 -15.75 5.02 9.90
N ASP A 27 -16.09 4.60 8.69
CA ASP A 27 -15.28 3.69 7.89
C ASP A 27 -13.91 4.35 7.60
N LYS A 28 -12.83 3.56 7.57
CA LYS A 28 -11.47 4.04 7.33
C LYS A 28 -10.90 3.40 6.07
N THR A 29 -10.57 4.22 5.09
CA THR A 29 -9.91 3.79 3.86
C THR A 29 -8.40 4.01 3.95
N ILE A 30 -7.63 3.01 3.56
CA ILE A 30 -6.17 3.00 3.60
C ILE A 30 -5.66 2.59 2.22
N SER A 31 -4.85 3.43 1.57
CA SER A 31 -4.15 3.06 0.34
C SER A 31 -3.07 2.03 0.62
N PHE A 32 -2.88 1.05 -0.27
CA PHE A 32 -1.82 0.04 -0.14
C PHE A 32 -0.42 0.66 -0.08
N ARG A 33 -0.19 1.79 -0.75
CA ARG A 33 1.08 2.54 -0.72
C ARG A 33 1.42 3.06 0.68
N ASN A 34 0.41 3.29 1.51
CA ASN A 34 0.58 3.82 2.87
C ASN A 34 0.73 2.72 3.93
N ILE A 35 0.58 1.45 3.56
CA ILE A 35 0.76 0.32 4.47
C ILE A 35 2.23 -0.07 4.47
N SER A 36 2.91 0.10 5.61
CA SER A 36 4.33 -0.26 5.78
C SER A 36 4.54 -1.69 6.27
N ALA A 37 3.57 -2.26 6.99
CA ALA A 37 3.58 -3.65 7.42
C ALA A 37 2.17 -4.20 7.66
N ILE A 38 2.02 -5.53 7.56
CA ILE A 38 0.77 -6.23 7.87
C ILE A 38 1.06 -7.32 8.88
N GLN A 39 0.52 -7.19 10.09
CA GLN A 39 0.61 -8.22 11.11
C GLN A 39 -0.66 -9.06 11.14
N LEU A 40 -0.52 -10.36 10.94
CA LEU A 40 -1.62 -11.33 11.03
C LEU A 40 -1.38 -12.29 12.20
N LYS A 41 -2.27 -12.25 13.19
CA LYS A 41 -2.27 -13.18 14.31
C LYS A 41 -3.32 -14.26 14.11
N LYS A 42 -2.87 -15.52 14.09
CA LYS A 42 -3.76 -16.68 14.02
C LYS A 42 -4.62 -16.79 15.28
N PRO A 43 -5.94 -17.04 15.15
CA PRO A 43 -6.80 -17.35 16.28
C PRO A 43 -6.37 -18.62 17.01
N GLY A 44 -6.26 -18.53 18.35
CA GLY A 44 -6.01 -19.64 19.25
C GLY A 44 -7.20 -19.86 20.18
N VAL A 45 -6.97 -19.71 21.48
CA VAL A 45 -8.02 -19.65 22.52
C VAL A 45 -8.83 -18.35 22.39
N THR A 46 -8.19 -17.27 21.91
CA THR A 46 -8.82 -15.97 21.63
C THR A 46 -8.94 -15.76 20.13
N ASN A 47 -9.72 -14.74 19.73
CA ASN A 47 -9.80 -14.29 18.34
C ASN A 47 -8.41 -13.91 17.79
N GLY A 48 -8.24 -14.08 16.48
CA GLY A 48 -7.12 -13.51 15.73
C GLY A 48 -7.34 -12.06 15.39
N TYR A 49 -6.31 -11.43 14.86
CA TYR A 49 -6.42 -10.07 14.30
C TYR A 49 -5.52 -9.89 13.08
N ILE A 50 -5.91 -8.97 12.24
CA ILE A 50 -5.07 -8.39 11.19
C ILE A 50 -4.89 -6.90 11.50
N GLN A 51 -3.65 -6.43 11.51
CA GLN A 51 -3.28 -5.06 11.82
C GLN A 51 -2.45 -4.49 10.69
N PHE A 52 -2.78 -3.27 10.29
CA PHE A 52 -2.09 -2.54 9.22
C PHE A 52 -1.28 -1.40 9.83
N THR A 53 0.03 -1.44 9.68
CA THR A 53 0.93 -0.34 10.02
C THR A 53 0.90 0.69 8.91
N ILE A 54 0.69 1.96 9.24
CA ILE A 54 0.60 3.06 8.27
C ILE A 54 1.86 3.92 8.38
N LEU A 55 2.41 4.32 7.25
CA LEU A 55 3.54 5.26 7.19
C LEU A 55 3.19 6.55 7.95
N GLY A 56 4.02 6.92 8.93
CA GLY A 56 3.80 8.09 9.79
C GLY A 56 2.72 7.92 10.86
N GLY A 57 2.08 6.74 10.96
CA GLY A 57 1.11 6.42 12.00
C GLY A 57 1.78 6.04 13.33
N ARG A 58 1.07 6.26 14.44
CA ARG A 58 1.45 5.73 15.76
C ARG A 58 0.81 4.36 15.94
N GLU A 59 1.64 3.34 16.12
CA GLU A 59 1.17 1.99 16.41
C GLU A 59 0.98 1.77 17.91
N SER A 60 -0.04 1.00 18.24
CA SER A 60 -0.21 0.48 19.60
C SER A 60 0.65 -0.78 19.76
N ARG A 61 1.72 -0.70 20.56
CA ARG A 61 2.69 -1.79 20.81
C ARG A 61 2.31 -2.73 21.95
N ALA A 62 1.15 -2.56 22.57
CA ALA A 62 0.78 -3.22 23.84
C ALA A 62 -0.16 -4.43 23.67
N GLY A 63 0.19 -5.44 22.89
CA GLY A 63 -0.48 -6.75 22.86
C GLY A 63 -1.95 -6.75 22.41
N ILE A 64 -2.68 -7.86 22.68
CA ILE A 64 -4.05 -8.09 22.18
C ILE A 64 -5.05 -7.04 22.65
N PHE A 65 -4.92 -6.55 23.88
CA PHE A 65 -5.84 -5.54 24.45
C PHE A 65 -5.69 -4.16 23.78
N ALA A 66 -4.50 -3.84 23.30
CA ALA A 66 -4.27 -2.62 22.56
C ALA A 66 -4.72 -2.76 21.10
N ALA A 67 -4.57 -3.95 20.50
CA ALA A 67 -5.06 -4.25 19.16
C ALA A 67 -6.58 -4.06 19.04
N THR A 68 -7.37 -4.31 20.08
CA THR A 68 -8.83 -4.09 20.06
C THR A 68 -9.23 -2.62 20.01
N LYS A 69 -8.34 -1.71 20.41
CA LYS A 69 -8.56 -0.25 20.41
C LYS A 69 -7.88 0.46 19.25
N ASP A 70 -7.03 -0.25 18.49
CA ASP A 70 -6.31 0.30 17.35
C ASP A 70 -7.24 0.42 16.12
N GLU A 71 -7.26 1.59 15.52
CA GLU A 71 -8.09 1.88 14.34
C GLU A 71 -7.70 1.09 13.09
N ASN A 72 -6.48 0.60 13.04
CA ASN A 72 -5.94 -0.13 11.91
C ASN A 72 -6.00 -1.65 12.13
N THR A 73 -6.68 -2.10 13.19
CA THR A 73 -6.79 -3.51 13.55
C THR A 73 -8.21 -4.02 13.38
N VAL A 74 -8.34 -5.21 12.78
CA VAL A 74 -9.60 -5.93 12.64
C VAL A 74 -9.49 -7.28 13.33
N MET A 75 -10.34 -7.52 14.33
CA MET A 75 -10.45 -8.80 15.02
C MET A 75 -11.32 -9.76 14.21
N PHE A 76 -10.95 -11.04 14.20
CA PHE A 76 -11.71 -12.06 13.48
C PHE A 76 -11.71 -13.41 14.19
N ALA A 77 -12.78 -14.20 13.98
CA ALA A 77 -12.92 -15.57 14.47
C ALA A 77 -12.15 -16.56 13.57
N ARG A 78 -11.86 -17.75 14.09
CA ARG A 78 -11.08 -18.82 13.42
C ARG A 78 -11.55 -19.13 11.99
N LYS A 79 -12.85 -19.11 11.73
CA LYS A 79 -13.42 -19.41 10.41
C LYS A 79 -12.96 -18.44 9.31
N TYR A 80 -12.60 -17.20 9.66
CA TYR A 80 -12.14 -16.17 8.72
C TYR A 80 -10.62 -16.11 8.54
N TYR A 81 -9.86 -16.97 9.20
CA TYR A 81 -8.39 -16.92 9.15
C TYR A 81 -7.83 -17.07 7.73
N LYS A 82 -8.40 -18.01 6.94
CA LYS A 82 -7.97 -18.22 5.55
C LYS A 82 -8.23 -17.00 4.67
N GLU A 83 -9.35 -16.33 4.86
CA GLU A 83 -9.70 -15.10 4.15
C GLU A 83 -8.75 -13.97 4.49
N MET A 84 -8.41 -13.81 5.78
CA MET A 84 -7.46 -12.79 6.24
C MET A 84 -6.03 -13.07 5.76
N LEU A 85 -5.63 -14.33 5.67
CA LEU A 85 -4.34 -14.72 5.09
C LEU A 85 -4.29 -14.40 3.59
N ASN A 86 -5.34 -14.72 2.85
CA ASN A 86 -5.45 -14.40 1.43
C ASN A 86 -5.43 -12.88 1.21
N LEU A 87 -6.13 -12.11 2.05
CA LEU A 87 -6.12 -10.66 2.00
C LEU A 87 -4.72 -10.10 2.22
N LYS A 88 -3.99 -10.59 3.24
CA LYS A 88 -2.59 -10.18 3.48
C LYS A 88 -1.73 -10.43 2.25
N ASN A 89 -1.75 -11.66 1.71
CA ASN A 89 -0.95 -12.04 0.54
C ASN A 89 -1.31 -11.19 -0.70
N TYR A 90 -2.59 -10.90 -0.89
CA TYR A 90 -3.07 -10.05 -1.98
C TYR A 90 -2.51 -8.62 -1.88
N ILE A 91 -2.57 -8.00 -0.69
CA ILE A 91 -2.06 -6.64 -0.50
C ILE A 91 -0.54 -6.61 -0.72
N GLU A 92 0.21 -7.56 -0.16
CA GLU A 92 1.67 -7.64 -0.33
C GLU A 92 2.06 -7.83 -1.81
N TYR A 93 1.30 -8.64 -2.56
CA TYR A 93 1.49 -8.80 -4.00
C TYR A 93 1.22 -7.50 -4.77
N GLN A 94 0.10 -6.82 -4.46
CA GLN A 94 -0.24 -5.53 -5.09
C GLN A 94 0.80 -4.46 -4.78
N GLN A 95 1.28 -4.38 -3.54
CA GLN A 95 2.35 -3.45 -3.17
C GLN A 95 3.60 -3.68 -4.01
N LYS A 96 4.03 -4.94 -4.16
CA LYS A 96 5.18 -5.26 -5.01
C LYS A 96 4.97 -4.80 -6.45
N THR A 97 3.81 -5.08 -7.04
CA THR A 97 3.48 -4.65 -8.40
C THR A 97 3.48 -3.13 -8.55
N ILE A 98 2.94 -2.41 -7.56
CA ILE A 98 2.91 -0.94 -7.53
C ILE A 98 4.35 -0.38 -7.46
N PHE A 99 5.21 -0.96 -6.62
CA PHE A 99 6.61 -0.53 -6.50
C PHE A 99 7.41 -0.85 -7.76
N ASP A 100 7.25 -2.05 -8.34
CA ASP A 100 7.93 -2.46 -9.56
C ASP A 100 7.52 -1.55 -10.74
N ASN A 101 6.23 -1.21 -10.88
CA ASN A 101 5.75 -0.28 -11.90
C ASN A 101 6.23 1.17 -11.65
N SER A 102 6.38 1.58 -10.41
CA SER A 102 6.92 2.90 -10.07
C SER A 102 8.42 2.97 -10.36
N ALA A 103 9.17 1.91 -10.09
CA ALA A 103 10.58 1.80 -10.41
C ALA A 103 10.82 1.74 -11.93
N SER A 104 9.93 1.06 -12.68
CA SER A 104 10.01 1.01 -14.15
C SER A 104 9.59 2.32 -14.83
N ASN A 105 8.84 3.19 -14.15
CA ASN A 105 8.50 4.54 -14.63
C ASN A 105 9.57 5.60 -14.31
N GLN A 106 10.50 5.33 -13.40
CA GLN A 106 11.73 6.11 -13.27
C GLN A 106 12.80 5.47 -14.14
N LEU A 107 12.75 5.77 -15.44
CA LEU A 107 13.86 5.48 -16.35
C LEU A 107 15.12 6.08 -15.76
N SER A 108 16.21 5.30 -15.78
CA SER A 108 17.50 5.88 -15.43
C SER A 108 17.81 7.03 -16.43
N PRO A 109 18.54 8.07 -16.04
CA PRO A 109 18.98 9.10 -16.98
C PRO A 109 19.56 8.52 -18.29
N ALA A 110 20.24 7.37 -18.19
CA ALA A 110 20.78 6.66 -19.35
C ALA A 110 19.68 6.08 -20.26
N ASP A 111 18.62 5.49 -19.68
CA ASP A 111 17.49 4.95 -20.45
C ASP A 111 16.67 6.07 -21.09
N GLU A 112 16.53 7.22 -20.42
CA GLU A 112 15.88 8.39 -21.00
C GLU A 112 16.68 8.96 -22.16
N ILE A 113 18.01 9.05 -22.06
CA ILE A 113 18.88 9.50 -23.14
C ILE A 113 18.78 8.52 -24.33
N LEU A 114 18.71 7.21 -24.09
CA LEU A 114 18.55 6.22 -25.15
C LEU A 114 17.20 6.40 -25.89
N LYS A 115 16.12 6.68 -25.18
CA LYS A 115 14.82 7.00 -25.78
C LYS A 115 14.87 8.29 -26.58
N LEU A 116 15.48 9.34 -26.04
CA LEU A 116 15.65 10.61 -26.75
C LEU A 116 16.47 10.41 -28.04
N LYS A 117 17.49 9.55 -28.00
CA LYS A 117 18.27 9.21 -29.20
C LYS A 117 17.41 8.52 -30.26
N THR A 118 16.53 7.61 -29.88
CA THR A 118 15.60 6.97 -30.82
C THR A 118 14.65 7.98 -31.46
N LEU A 119 14.18 8.98 -30.69
CA LEU A 119 13.34 10.06 -31.22
C LEU A 119 14.12 10.97 -32.18
N LEU A 120 15.39 11.25 -31.91
CA LEU A 120 16.27 11.98 -32.79
C LEU A 120 16.49 11.23 -34.12
N ASP A 121 16.84 9.93 -34.04
CA ASP A 121 17.08 9.07 -35.20
C ASP A 121 15.81 8.92 -36.07
N SER A 122 14.63 9.07 -35.46
CA SER A 122 13.32 9.09 -36.14
C SER A 122 12.91 10.49 -36.65
N ASN A 123 13.75 11.51 -36.52
CA ASN A 123 13.49 12.93 -36.84
C ASN A 123 12.25 13.51 -36.14
N ILE A 124 11.88 12.99 -34.97
CA ILE A 124 10.76 13.50 -34.16
C ILE A 124 11.22 14.71 -33.34
N ILE A 125 12.48 14.70 -32.87
CA ILE A 125 13.13 15.83 -32.20
C ILE A 125 14.38 16.27 -32.97
N THR A 126 14.77 17.51 -32.76
CA THR A 126 15.98 18.08 -33.34
C THR A 126 17.23 17.74 -32.54
N GLN A 127 18.41 17.90 -33.12
CA GLN A 127 19.70 17.73 -32.43
C GLN A 127 19.82 18.71 -31.23
N GLU A 128 19.36 19.93 -31.36
CA GLU A 128 19.39 20.92 -30.27
C GLU A 128 18.52 20.51 -29.09
N GLU A 129 17.31 20.02 -29.34
CA GLU A 129 16.39 19.53 -28.31
C GLU A 129 16.98 18.31 -27.61
N PHE A 130 17.59 17.38 -28.34
CA PHE A 130 18.29 16.24 -27.78
C PHE A 130 19.43 16.65 -26.85
N GLU A 131 20.34 17.55 -27.29
CA GLU A 131 21.48 17.98 -26.48
C GLU A 131 21.02 18.77 -25.24
N THR A 132 19.97 19.58 -25.35
CA THR A 132 19.40 20.31 -24.22
C THR A 132 18.86 19.36 -23.16
N LYS A 133 18.03 18.39 -23.56
CA LYS A 133 17.47 17.38 -22.65
C LYS A 133 18.54 16.47 -22.03
N LYS A 134 19.53 16.07 -22.80
CA LYS A 134 20.66 15.29 -22.32
C LYS A 134 21.47 16.02 -21.24
N ARG A 135 21.71 17.34 -21.39
CA ARG A 135 22.37 18.14 -20.34
C ARG A 135 21.52 18.23 -19.08
N GLU A 136 20.22 18.47 -19.19
CA GLU A 136 19.32 18.49 -18.05
C GLU A 136 19.35 17.17 -17.27
N LEU A 137 19.28 16.03 -17.98
CA LEU A 137 19.29 14.69 -17.37
C LEU A 137 20.62 14.33 -16.69
N LEU A 138 21.73 14.85 -17.21
CA LEU A 138 23.08 14.61 -16.67
C LEU A 138 23.54 15.70 -15.69
N ASN A 139 22.71 16.72 -15.42
CA ASN A 139 23.05 17.88 -14.57
C ASN A 139 24.34 18.60 -15.03
N LEU A 140 24.54 18.73 -16.34
CA LEU A 140 25.71 19.37 -16.96
C LEU A 140 25.44 20.82 -17.38
#